data_9cf5133e409ebfdf30349a5afc1f24f2
#
_entry.id   9cf5133e409ebfdf30349a5afc1f24f2
#
_cell.length_a   1.000
_cell.length_b   1.000
_cell.length_c   1.000
_cell.angle_alpha   90.00
_cell.angle_beta   90.00
_cell.angle_gamma   90.00
#
_symmetry.space_group_name_H-M   'P 1'
#
loop_
_entity.id
_entity.type
_entity.pdbx_description
1 polymer ?
#
loop_
_entity_poly.entity_id
_entity_poly.type
_entity_poly.pdbx_seq_one_letter_code
_entity_poly.pdbx_strand_id
1 'polypeptide(L)'
;MRKLFFAILLCSPCAAALQARAAFVQRFVSGADGVRIHLLEAGPADAAQTLLLVPGWRVTSMIWRAQIEYFSTRGYRVVAMDSRSQGESSVVYVHNDPESRARDIRQVIAALRPKNLILLGWSQGVQDVAAYVGQFGTAGLSHLVLVDSTVSAGPADVTAHPQFVKIILRGAAAYSRDALTYSQGMMRSIISAPIAAPVMSRLVGESMKTPPAVGIAMLTEDLFTVDRRPYLAKFNRPTLVIVSDRNPFMTEEKHMADGLTDGRFVVVAHAAHAVFFDQPAAFNSALETFIAGGGAGGQSQP
;
A
#
# COMPACT_ATOMS: atom_id res chain seq x y z
N MET A 1 -45.69 -10.84 -61.98
CA MET A 1 -44.84 -11.65 -61.13
C MET A 1 -43.85 -10.74 -60.36
N ARG A 2 -44.16 -10.40 -59.07
CA ARG A 2 -43.32 -9.57 -58.20
C ARG A 2 -42.53 -10.51 -57.29
N LYS A 3 -41.22 -10.50 -57.39
CA LYS A 3 -40.32 -11.25 -56.49
C LYS A 3 -40.13 -10.44 -55.21
N LEU A 4 -40.62 -10.94 -54.08
CA LEU A 4 -40.28 -10.45 -52.74
C LEU A 4 -38.84 -10.96 -52.37
N PHE A 5 -37.93 -10.03 -52.07
CA PHE A 5 -36.66 -10.34 -51.43
C PHE A 5 -36.85 -10.21 -49.90
N PHE A 6 -36.70 -11.32 -49.21
CA PHE A 6 -36.63 -11.34 -47.77
C PHE A 6 -35.15 -11.06 -47.34
N ALA A 7 -34.92 -9.94 -46.70
CA ALA A 7 -33.63 -9.64 -46.07
C ALA A 7 -33.62 -10.26 -44.66
N ILE A 8 -32.78 -11.25 -44.45
CA ILE A 8 -32.55 -11.83 -43.12
C ILE A 8 -31.55 -10.92 -42.42
N LEU A 9 -32.01 -10.18 -41.40
CA LEU A 9 -31.17 -9.46 -40.47
C LEU A 9 -30.52 -10.51 -39.53
N LEU A 10 -29.23 -10.78 -39.71
CA LEU A 10 -28.42 -11.51 -38.75
C LEU A 10 -28.13 -10.61 -37.55
N CYS A 11 -28.87 -10.82 -36.48
CA CYS A 11 -28.61 -10.22 -35.18
C CYS A 11 -27.39 -10.95 -34.58
N SER A 12 -26.21 -10.34 -34.61
CA SER A 12 -25.06 -10.85 -33.86
C SER A 12 -25.33 -10.73 -32.37
N PRO A 13 -25.20 -11.81 -31.60
CA PRO A 13 -25.28 -11.72 -30.16
C PRO A 13 -24.02 -10.98 -29.66
N CYS A 14 -24.24 -9.78 -29.13
CA CYS A 14 -23.25 -9.07 -28.36
C CYS A 14 -23.00 -9.87 -27.07
N ALA A 15 -21.99 -10.76 -27.08
CA ALA A 15 -21.56 -11.46 -25.90
C ALA A 15 -20.91 -10.43 -24.98
N ALA A 16 -21.70 -9.88 -24.04
CA ALA A 16 -21.17 -9.17 -22.90
C ALA A 16 -20.32 -10.17 -22.11
N ALA A 17 -19.00 -10.07 -22.26
CA ALA A 17 -18.07 -10.81 -21.42
C ALA A 17 -18.35 -10.42 -19.97
N LEU A 18 -18.98 -11.30 -19.23
CA LEU A 18 -19.10 -11.21 -17.79
C LEU A 18 -17.67 -11.24 -17.26
N GLN A 19 -17.11 -10.07 -16.94
CA GLN A 19 -15.82 -10.00 -16.28
C GLN A 19 -15.98 -10.73 -14.94
N ALA A 20 -15.40 -11.91 -14.85
CA ALA A 20 -15.37 -12.69 -13.61
C ALA A 20 -14.70 -11.82 -12.54
N ARG A 21 -15.46 -11.47 -11.50
CA ARG A 21 -14.89 -10.80 -10.34
C ARG A 21 -13.82 -11.69 -9.75
N ALA A 22 -12.66 -11.12 -9.48
CA ALA A 22 -11.58 -11.86 -8.82
C ALA A 22 -12.10 -12.43 -7.49
N ALA A 23 -11.95 -13.74 -7.31
CA ALA A 23 -12.26 -14.39 -6.06
C ALA A 23 -11.14 -14.06 -5.06
N PHE A 24 -11.50 -13.41 -3.95
CA PHE A 24 -10.57 -13.13 -2.86
C PHE A 24 -10.45 -14.37 -1.96
N VAL A 25 -9.22 -14.77 -1.68
CA VAL A 25 -8.90 -15.84 -0.74
C VAL A 25 -8.28 -15.22 0.51
N GLN A 26 -8.80 -15.59 1.68
CA GLN A 26 -8.19 -15.22 2.95
C GLN A 26 -7.23 -16.34 3.37
N ARG A 27 -6.04 -15.94 3.79
CA ARG A 27 -5.00 -16.87 4.25
C ARG A 27 -4.32 -16.31 5.48
N PHE A 28 -3.87 -17.21 6.34
CA PHE A 28 -3.01 -16.87 7.48
C PHE A 28 -1.65 -17.54 7.32
N VAL A 29 -0.61 -16.82 7.67
CA VAL A 29 0.76 -17.34 7.73
C VAL A 29 1.38 -17.01 9.09
N SER A 30 2.36 -17.79 9.50
CA SER A 30 3.16 -17.46 10.69
C SER A 30 4.11 -16.33 10.34
N GLY A 31 3.99 -15.22 11.04
CA GLY A 31 4.95 -14.12 11.06
C GLY A 31 6.10 -14.41 12.02
N ALA A 32 6.90 -13.39 12.30
CA ALA A 32 7.94 -13.47 13.32
C ALA A 32 7.33 -13.56 14.73
N ASP A 33 8.08 -14.10 15.66
CA ASP A 33 7.72 -14.15 17.10
C ASP A 33 6.36 -14.83 17.38
N GLY A 34 5.94 -15.79 16.50
CA GLY A 34 4.68 -16.50 16.64
C GLY A 34 3.42 -15.69 16.27
N VAL A 35 3.58 -14.52 15.73
CA VAL A 35 2.47 -13.66 15.28
C VAL A 35 1.78 -14.31 14.07
N ARG A 36 0.45 -14.36 14.06
CA ARG A 36 -0.32 -14.81 12.89
C ARG A 36 -0.64 -13.62 12.01
N ILE A 37 -0.20 -13.65 10.76
CA ILE A 37 -0.40 -12.60 9.76
C ILE A 37 -1.51 -12.99 8.80
N HIS A 38 -2.52 -12.14 8.65
CA HIS A 38 -3.60 -12.29 7.70
C HIS A 38 -3.21 -11.74 6.33
N LEU A 39 -3.59 -12.46 5.29
CA LEU A 39 -3.39 -12.11 3.89
C LEU A 39 -4.72 -12.17 3.14
N LEU A 40 -4.97 -11.17 2.31
CA LEU A 40 -6.03 -11.15 1.31
C LEU A 40 -5.37 -11.33 -0.06
N GLU A 41 -5.69 -12.43 -0.76
CA GLU A 41 -4.98 -12.87 -1.96
C GLU A 41 -5.93 -13.06 -3.13
N ALA A 42 -5.50 -12.72 -4.35
CA ALA A 42 -6.17 -13.06 -5.59
C ALA A 42 -5.16 -13.24 -6.73
N GLY A 43 -5.60 -13.92 -7.81
CA GLY A 43 -4.79 -14.24 -8.98
C GLY A 43 -4.13 -15.61 -8.88
N PRO A 44 -3.43 -16.04 -9.97
CA PRO A 44 -2.81 -17.38 -10.02
C PRO A 44 -1.68 -17.52 -8.98
N ALA A 45 -1.68 -18.60 -8.22
CA ALA A 45 -0.65 -18.85 -7.21
C ALA A 45 0.76 -19.01 -7.79
N ASP A 46 0.86 -19.46 -9.03
CA ASP A 46 2.09 -19.69 -9.80
C ASP A 46 2.45 -18.55 -10.75
N ALA A 47 1.75 -17.40 -10.64
CA ALA A 47 1.97 -16.21 -11.47
C ALA A 47 3.46 -15.87 -11.60
N ALA A 48 3.85 -15.38 -12.79
CA ALA A 48 5.22 -14.96 -13.05
C ALA A 48 5.65 -13.78 -12.18
N GLN A 49 4.70 -12.94 -11.77
CA GLN A 49 4.91 -11.76 -10.92
C GLN A 49 3.94 -11.76 -9.75
N THR A 50 4.44 -11.36 -8.58
CA THR A 50 3.65 -11.23 -7.36
C THR A 50 3.77 -9.79 -6.82
N LEU A 51 2.63 -9.16 -6.53
CA LEU A 51 2.58 -7.92 -5.77
C LEU A 51 2.30 -8.27 -4.30
N LEU A 52 3.17 -7.79 -3.40
CA LEU A 52 2.90 -7.79 -1.96
C LEU A 52 2.66 -6.35 -1.50
N LEU A 53 1.45 -6.10 -1.02
CA LEU A 53 0.96 -4.78 -0.64
C LEU A 53 0.95 -4.64 0.89
N VAL A 54 1.78 -3.73 1.41
CA VAL A 54 1.91 -3.44 2.84
C VAL A 54 1.14 -2.16 3.16
N PRO A 55 0.15 -2.21 4.06
CA PRO A 55 -0.73 -1.07 4.32
C PRO A 55 -0.07 -0.02 5.23
N GLY A 56 -0.76 1.12 5.35
CA GLY A 56 -0.43 2.16 6.32
C GLY A 56 -0.93 1.87 7.74
N TRP A 57 -0.65 2.82 8.63
CA TRP A 57 -1.01 2.76 10.04
C TRP A 57 -2.50 2.55 10.26
N ARG A 58 -2.84 1.48 10.98
CA ARG A 58 -4.22 1.10 11.34
C ARG A 58 -5.16 0.93 10.15
N VAL A 59 -4.62 0.64 8.98
CA VAL A 59 -5.39 0.32 7.77
C VAL A 59 -5.12 -1.13 7.39
N THR A 60 -6.12 -1.80 6.84
CA THR A 60 -6.04 -3.23 6.55
C THR A 60 -5.91 -3.53 5.06
N SER A 61 -5.61 -4.77 4.72
CA SER A 61 -5.58 -5.30 3.37
C SER A 61 -6.81 -4.94 2.52
N MET A 62 -7.95 -4.69 3.17
CA MET A 62 -9.21 -4.33 2.51
C MET A 62 -9.15 -3.03 1.70
N ILE A 63 -8.24 -2.11 2.03
CA ILE A 63 -8.12 -0.84 1.29
C ILE A 63 -7.62 -1.05 -0.14
N TRP A 64 -6.93 -2.17 -0.39
CA TRP A 64 -6.31 -2.50 -1.67
C TRP A 64 -7.23 -3.21 -2.67
N ARG A 65 -8.53 -3.33 -2.37
CA ARG A 65 -9.47 -4.12 -3.22
C ARG A 65 -9.39 -3.79 -4.70
N ALA A 66 -9.34 -2.50 -5.05
CA ALA A 66 -9.28 -2.07 -6.44
C ALA A 66 -7.98 -2.53 -7.13
N GLN A 67 -6.85 -2.49 -6.43
CA GLN A 67 -5.56 -2.96 -6.94
C GLN A 67 -5.54 -4.49 -7.06
N ILE A 68 -6.08 -5.19 -6.06
CA ILE A 68 -6.18 -6.65 -6.10
C ILE A 68 -7.02 -7.09 -7.31
N GLU A 69 -8.20 -6.49 -7.51
CA GLU A 69 -9.07 -6.78 -8.66
C GLU A 69 -8.39 -6.45 -9.99
N TYR A 70 -7.76 -5.28 -10.09
CA TYR A 70 -7.11 -4.82 -11.31
C TYR A 70 -5.97 -5.72 -11.75
N PHE A 71 -5.01 -6.00 -10.86
CA PHE A 71 -3.81 -6.73 -11.21
C PHE A 71 -4.04 -8.25 -11.28
N SER A 72 -4.90 -8.82 -10.45
CA SER A 72 -5.18 -10.26 -10.50
C SER A 72 -5.86 -10.69 -11.82
N THR A 73 -6.74 -9.85 -12.38
CA THR A 73 -7.35 -10.10 -13.69
C THR A 73 -6.37 -9.95 -14.85
N ARG A 74 -5.16 -9.42 -14.59
CA ARG A 74 -4.06 -9.29 -15.56
C ARG A 74 -2.96 -10.32 -15.37
N GLY A 75 -3.23 -11.37 -14.59
CA GLY A 75 -2.33 -12.49 -14.41
C GLY A 75 -1.27 -12.32 -13.32
N TYR A 76 -1.35 -11.25 -12.52
CA TYR A 76 -0.52 -11.12 -11.33
C TYR A 76 -1.10 -11.92 -10.16
N ARG A 77 -0.25 -12.46 -9.32
CA ARG A 77 -0.63 -12.83 -7.97
C ARG A 77 -0.56 -11.57 -7.11
N VAL A 78 -1.66 -11.19 -6.49
CA VAL A 78 -1.72 -10.01 -5.62
C VAL A 78 -2.03 -10.44 -4.21
N VAL A 79 -1.19 -10.05 -3.28
CA VAL A 79 -1.31 -10.35 -1.87
C VAL A 79 -1.25 -9.05 -1.09
N ALA A 80 -2.33 -8.70 -0.39
CA ALA A 80 -2.35 -7.60 0.57
C ALA A 80 -2.30 -8.19 1.98
N MET A 81 -1.39 -7.69 2.80
CA MET A 81 -1.27 -8.16 4.19
C MET A 81 -1.95 -7.21 5.16
N ASP A 82 -2.41 -7.75 6.29
CA ASP A 82 -2.64 -6.98 7.49
C ASP A 82 -1.35 -7.05 8.32
N SER A 83 -0.72 -5.92 8.60
CA SER A 83 0.45 -5.89 9.47
C SER A 83 0.08 -6.38 10.88
N ARG A 84 1.06 -6.85 11.67
CA ARG A 84 0.80 -7.22 13.07
C ARG A 84 0.00 -6.14 13.79
N SER A 85 -0.92 -6.53 14.64
CA SER A 85 -1.83 -5.67 15.40
C SER A 85 -2.81 -4.86 14.55
N GLN A 86 -2.95 -5.17 13.25
CA GLN A 86 -3.95 -4.57 12.36
C GLN A 86 -4.86 -5.65 11.76
N GLY A 87 -6.11 -5.30 11.49
CA GLY A 87 -7.07 -6.17 10.82
C GLY A 87 -7.28 -7.52 11.52
N GLU A 88 -7.14 -8.60 10.76
CA GLU A 88 -7.29 -9.97 11.22
C GLU A 88 -5.96 -10.59 11.72
N SER A 89 -4.84 -9.84 11.66
CA SER A 89 -3.58 -10.30 12.22
C SER A 89 -3.59 -10.25 13.74
N SER A 90 -2.74 -11.08 14.38
CA SER A 90 -2.65 -11.12 15.84
C SER A 90 -2.31 -9.77 16.44
N VAL A 91 -3.03 -9.38 17.48
CA VAL A 91 -2.70 -8.22 18.29
C VAL A 91 -1.56 -8.58 19.24
N VAL A 92 -0.50 -7.79 19.23
CA VAL A 92 0.61 -7.86 20.19
C VAL A 92 0.84 -6.49 20.80
N TYR A 93 1.28 -6.45 22.07
CA TYR A 93 1.43 -5.20 22.81
C TYR A 93 2.86 -4.68 22.83
N VAL A 94 3.79 -5.43 22.26
CA VAL A 94 5.23 -5.10 22.16
C VAL A 94 5.72 -5.48 20.76
N HIS A 95 6.85 -4.90 20.34
CA HIS A 95 7.46 -5.22 19.05
C HIS A 95 6.52 -4.91 17.85
N ASN A 96 5.90 -3.73 17.89
CA ASN A 96 5.10 -3.20 16.78
C ASN A 96 5.89 -2.21 15.89
N ASP A 97 7.19 -2.11 16.09
CA ASP A 97 8.12 -1.27 15.33
C ASP A 97 8.28 -1.76 13.88
N PRO A 98 8.74 -0.91 12.94
CA PRO A 98 8.96 -1.27 11.54
C PRO A 98 9.94 -2.43 11.36
N GLU A 99 10.95 -2.56 12.23
CA GLU A 99 11.93 -3.63 12.20
C GLU A 99 11.29 -4.99 12.50
N SER A 100 10.32 -5.03 13.41
CA SER A 100 9.54 -6.23 13.73
C SER A 100 8.57 -6.57 12.60
N ARG A 101 7.88 -5.56 12.02
CA ARG A 101 6.99 -5.75 10.87
C ARG A 101 7.76 -6.18 9.62
N ALA A 102 9.00 -5.73 9.46
CA ALA A 102 9.90 -6.21 8.40
C ALA A 102 10.23 -7.70 8.53
N ARG A 103 10.39 -8.22 9.76
CA ARG A 103 10.56 -9.66 10.00
C ARG A 103 9.29 -10.44 9.62
N ASP A 104 8.09 -9.88 9.84
CA ASP A 104 6.85 -10.48 9.36
C ASP A 104 6.78 -10.54 7.83
N ILE A 105 7.12 -9.44 7.15
CA ILE A 105 7.21 -9.39 5.69
C ILE A 105 8.13 -10.49 5.18
N ARG A 106 9.27 -10.72 5.81
CA ARG A 106 10.18 -11.81 5.46
C ARG A 106 9.53 -13.18 5.59
N GLN A 107 8.77 -13.45 6.66
CA GLN A 107 8.07 -14.72 6.85
C GLN A 107 6.95 -14.89 5.82
N VAL A 108 6.21 -13.82 5.52
CA VAL A 108 5.19 -13.81 4.47
C VAL A 108 5.83 -14.17 3.11
N ILE A 109 6.94 -13.52 2.74
CA ILE A 109 7.66 -13.81 1.50
C ILE A 109 8.12 -15.28 1.47
N ALA A 110 8.65 -15.79 2.57
CA ALA A 110 9.09 -17.18 2.67
C ALA A 110 7.92 -18.18 2.50
N ALA A 111 6.74 -17.84 3.03
CA ALA A 111 5.52 -18.67 2.89
C ALA A 111 4.92 -18.59 1.48
N LEU A 112 4.98 -17.44 0.82
CA LEU A 112 4.44 -17.23 -0.52
C LEU A 112 5.32 -17.81 -1.63
N ARG A 113 6.64 -17.84 -1.44
CA ARG A 113 7.65 -18.27 -2.42
C ARG A 113 7.44 -17.66 -3.80
N PRO A 114 7.36 -16.31 -3.91
CA PRO A 114 7.09 -15.64 -5.17
C PRO A 114 8.27 -15.79 -6.15
N LYS A 115 7.99 -15.84 -7.46
CA LYS A 115 9.05 -15.91 -8.50
C LYS A 115 9.72 -14.56 -8.71
N ASN A 116 8.95 -13.51 -8.91
CA ASN A 116 9.40 -12.12 -9.04
C ASN A 116 8.50 -11.27 -8.13
N LEU A 117 9.07 -10.78 -7.06
CA LEU A 117 8.32 -10.02 -6.07
C LEU A 117 8.44 -8.53 -6.27
N ILE A 118 7.31 -7.87 -6.38
CA ILE A 118 7.16 -6.42 -6.29
C ILE A 118 6.68 -6.14 -4.87
N LEU A 119 7.52 -5.49 -4.06
CA LEU A 119 7.19 -5.14 -2.68
C LEU A 119 6.77 -3.67 -2.62
N LEU A 120 5.51 -3.45 -2.25
CA LEU A 120 4.91 -2.13 -2.18
C LEU A 120 4.54 -1.80 -0.73
N GLY A 121 4.99 -0.63 -0.25
CA GLY A 121 4.57 -0.05 1.02
C GLY A 121 3.86 1.28 0.82
N TRP A 122 2.81 1.52 1.59
CA TRP A 122 2.10 2.79 1.64
C TRP A 122 2.15 3.37 3.05
N SER A 123 2.46 4.68 3.18
CA SER A 123 2.48 5.36 4.47
C SER A 123 3.43 4.65 5.46
N GLN A 124 2.95 4.18 6.61
CA GLN A 124 3.73 3.34 7.53
C GLN A 124 4.39 2.15 6.82
N GLY A 125 3.71 1.54 5.84
CA GLY A 125 4.28 0.45 5.05
C GLY A 125 5.55 0.81 4.27
N VAL A 126 5.81 2.10 3.98
CA VAL A 126 7.08 2.57 3.39
C VAL A 126 8.22 2.35 4.39
N GLN A 127 7.98 2.62 5.67
CA GLN A 127 8.97 2.41 6.72
C GLN A 127 9.24 0.92 6.96
N ASP A 128 8.19 0.09 6.85
CA ASP A 128 8.30 -1.38 6.94
C ASP A 128 9.13 -1.95 5.78
N VAL A 129 8.91 -1.44 4.55
CA VAL A 129 9.70 -1.80 3.37
C VAL A 129 11.16 -1.35 3.53
N ALA A 130 11.38 -0.13 4.04
CA ALA A 130 12.73 0.36 4.30
C ALA A 130 13.45 -0.50 5.37
N ALA A 131 12.77 -0.85 6.45
CA ALA A 131 13.30 -1.74 7.49
C ALA A 131 13.57 -3.15 6.92
N TYR A 132 12.70 -3.65 6.03
CA TYR A 132 12.93 -4.92 5.35
C TYR A 132 14.22 -4.90 4.52
N VAL A 133 14.38 -3.89 3.66
CA VAL A 133 15.59 -3.74 2.83
C VAL A 133 16.81 -3.52 3.70
N GLY A 134 16.68 -2.74 4.77
CA GLY A 134 17.76 -2.50 5.74
C GLY A 134 18.30 -3.78 6.38
N GLN A 135 17.40 -4.70 6.79
CA GLN A 135 17.76 -5.95 7.47
C GLN A 135 18.12 -7.09 6.50
N PHE A 136 17.40 -7.22 5.39
CA PHE A 136 17.45 -8.41 4.54
C PHE A 136 17.94 -8.15 3.13
N GLY A 137 18.14 -6.89 2.75
CA GLY A 137 18.49 -6.52 1.37
C GLY A 137 17.33 -6.74 0.40
N THR A 138 17.65 -6.82 -0.88
CA THR A 138 16.67 -6.90 -1.97
C THR A 138 16.70 -8.22 -2.75
N ALA A 139 17.38 -9.24 -2.22
CA ALA A 139 17.42 -10.55 -2.88
C ALA A 139 16.00 -11.11 -3.04
N GLY A 140 15.65 -11.56 -4.26
CA GLY A 140 14.32 -12.07 -4.59
C GLY A 140 13.26 -10.99 -4.89
N LEU A 141 13.58 -9.70 -4.71
CA LEU A 141 12.75 -8.60 -5.16
C LEU A 141 13.08 -8.24 -6.62
N SER A 142 12.06 -8.00 -7.42
CA SER A 142 12.20 -7.43 -8.76
C SER A 142 12.08 -5.90 -8.74
N HIS A 143 11.14 -5.37 -7.99
CA HIS A 143 10.87 -3.94 -7.87
C HIS A 143 10.48 -3.57 -6.45
N LEU A 144 10.66 -2.29 -6.13
CA LEU A 144 10.18 -1.65 -4.90
C LEU A 144 9.23 -0.52 -5.27
N VAL A 145 8.19 -0.32 -4.44
CA VAL A 145 7.25 0.79 -4.62
C VAL A 145 6.96 1.43 -3.28
N LEU A 146 7.19 2.74 -3.19
CA LEU A 146 7.01 3.55 -2.00
C LEU A 146 5.89 4.55 -2.27
N VAL A 147 4.83 4.52 -1.46
CA VAL A 147 3.63 5.30 -1.74
C VAL A 147 3.37 6.31 -0.62
N ASP A 148 3.46 7.58 -0.97
CA ASP A 148 3.03 8.76 -0.21
C ASP A 148 3.57 8.81 1.24
N SER A 149 4.86 8.48 1.41
CA SER A 149 5.60 8.63 2.67
C SER A 149 7.10 8.55 2.43
N THR A 150 7.86 9.29 3.23
CA THR A 150 9.30 9.09 3.37
C THR A 150 9.59 7.89 4.28
N VAL A 151 10.84 7.38 4.24
CA VAL A 151 11.36 6.57 5.32
C VAL A 151 11.59 7.48 6.54
N SER A 152 11.35 6.96 7.75
CA SER A 152 11.54 7.77 8.96
C SER A 152 12.98 8.20 9.14
N ALA A 153 13.20 9.47 9.46
CA ALA A 153 14.48 10.02 9.88
C ALA A 153 14.69 9.88 11.42
N GLY A 154 13.77 9.24 12.12
CA GLY A 154 13.85 9.03 13.56
C GLY A 154 13.83 10.35 14.34
N PRO A 155 14.69 10.52 15.36
CA PRO A 155 14.72 11.75 16.18
C PRO A 155 14.94 13.04 15.38
N ALA A 156 15.54 12.97 14.19
CA ALA A 156 15.72 14.14 13.32
C ALA A 156 14.40 14.69 12.80
N ASP A 157 13.36 13.85 12.60
CA ASP A 157 12.02 14.28 12.18
C ASP A 157 11.37 15.21 13.19
N VAL A 158 11.63 14.99 14.48
CA VAL A 158 11.13 15.84 15.58
C VAL A 158 11.65 17.27 15.43
N THR A 159 12.92 17.42 15.10
CA THR A 159 13.57 18.72 14.92
C THR A 159 13.22 19.37 13.58
N ALA A 160 13.18 18.58 12.50
CA ALA A 160 12.89 19.09 11.15
C ALA A 160 11.43 19.52 10.99
N HIS A 161 10.49 18.79 11.62
CA HIS A 161 9.04 18.99 11.41
C HIS A 161 8.25 19.15 12.73
N PRO A 162 8.59 20.13 13.60
CA PRO A 162 7.99 20.23 14.95
C PRO A 162 6.47 20.46 14.92
N GLN A 163 5.94 21.12 13.90
CA GLN A 163 4.48 21.31 13.77
C GLN A 163 3.76 20.00 13.39
N PHE A 164 4.37 19.20 12.55
CA PHE A 164 3.86 17.86 12.22
C PHE A 164 3.86 16.97 13.46
N VAL A 165 4.94 16.93 14.22
CA VAL A 165 5.02 16.20 15.49
C VAL A 165 3.92 16.63 16.46
N LYS A 166 3.65 17.93 16.57
CA LYS A 166 2.56 18.46 17.42
C LYS A 166 1.19 17.97 16.95
N ILE A 167 0.95 17.87 15.65
CA ILE A 167 -0.29 17.31 15.08
C ILE A 167 -0.42 15.82 15.47
N ILE A 168 0.66 15.05 15.31
CA ILE A 168 0.70 13.62 15.67
C ILE A 168 0.38 13.42 17.15
N LEU A 169 1.01 14.15 18.05
CA LEU A 169 0.77 14.05 19.50
C LEU A 169 -0.65 14.42 19.88
N ARG A 170 -1.22 15.46 19.28
CA ARG A 170 -2.64 15.82 19.46
C ARG A 170 -3.56 14.73 18.92
N GLY A 171 -3.24 14.16 17.77
CA GLY A 171 -3.96 13.03 17.20
C GLY A 171 -3.92 11.80 18.10
N ALA A 172 -2.76 11.45 18.65
CA ALA A 172 -2.61 10.34 19.58
C ALA A 172 -3.45 10.54 20.85
N ALA A 173 -3.48 11.76 21.40
CA ALA A 173 -4.31 12.10 22.55
C ALA A 173 -5.83 12.05 22.24
N ALA A 174 -6.23 12.48 21.03
CA ALA A 174 -7.62 12.38 20.58
C ALA A 174 -8.02 10.91 20.37
N TYR A 175 -7.16 10.12 19.74
CA TYR A 175 -7.36 8.69 19.53
C TYR A 175 -7.49 7.92 20.83
N SER A 176 -6.68 8.24 21.83
CA SER A 176 -6.76 7.64 23.16
C SER A 176 -8.09 7.91 23.87
N ARG A 177 -8.69 9.08 23.64
CA ARG A 177 -9.96 9.49 24.29
C ARG A 177 -11.20 8.96 23.58
N ASP A 178 -11.21 9.00 22.25
CA ASP A 178 -12.33 8.59 21.41
C ASP A 178 -11.81 8.00 20.09
N ALA A 179 -11.52 6.71 20.15
CA ALA A 179 -10.96 5.98 19.03
C ALA A 179 -11.88 5.95 17.80
N LEU A 180 -13.21 5.91 18.01
CA LEU A 180 -14.17 5.85 16.92
C LEU A 180 -14.23 7.18 16.15
N THR A 181 -14.45 8.28 16.84
CA THR A 181 -14.48 9.61 16.22
C THR A 181 -13.15 9.94 15.55
N TYR A 182 -12.03 9.59 16.19
CA TYR A 182 -10.71 9.77 15.61
C TYR A 182 -10.54 8.95 14.31
N SER A 183 -10.92 7.67 14.32
CA SER A 183 -10.79 6.80 13.14
C SER A 183 -11.68 7.26 11.99
N GLN A 184 -12.89 7.75 12.27
CA GLN A 184 -13.75 8.36 11.26
C GLN A 184 -13.11 9.61 10.64
N GLY A 185 -12.53 10.48 11.46
CA GLY A 185 -11.79 11.67 11.00
C GLY A 185 -10.57 11.31 10.18
N MET A 186 -9.78 10.35 10.64
CA MET A 186 -8.60 9.85 9.93
C MET A 186 -8.97 9.33 8.53
N MET A 187 -9.98 8.46 8.41
CA MET A 187 -10.39 7.93 7.11
C MET A 187 -10.82 9.04 6.14
N ARG A 188 -11.54 10.06 6.63
CA ARG A 188 -11.91 11.22 5.81
C ARG A 188 -10.73 12.11 5.43
N SER A 189 -9.66 12.12 6.21
CA SER A 189 -8.46 12.93 5.90
C SER A 189 -7.54 12.25 4.88
N ILE A 190 -7.48 10.93 4.88
CA ILE A 190 -6.59 10.17 3.97
C ILE A 190 -7.25 9.83 2.62
N ILE A 191 -8.57 9.97 2.50
CA ILE A 191 -9.33 9.68 1.28
C ILE A 191 -10.14 10.92 0.89
N SER A 192 -9.95 11.40 -0.32
CA SER A 192 -10.68 12.56 -0.88
C SER A 192 -11.82 12.16 -1.81
N ALA A 193 -11.78 10.97 -2.37
CA ALA A 193 -12.85 10.46 -3.23
C ALA A 193 -14.17 10.28 -2.45
N PRO A 194 -15.32 10.48 -3.10
CA PRO A 194 -16.62 10.15 -2.50
C PRO A 194 -16.69 8.67 -2.13
N ILE A 195 -17.01 8.37 -0.87
CA ILE A 195 -17.11 7.00 -0.37
C ILE A 195 -18.55 6.71 0.05
N ALA A 196 -19.10 5.58 -0.40
CA ALA A 196 -20.38 5.10 0.08
C ALA A 196 -20.33 4.80 1.58
N ALA A 197 -21.37 5.17 2.32
CA ALA A 197 -21.42 5.03 3.78
C ALA A 197 -21.10 3.60 4.27
N PRO A 198 -21.58 2.50 3.64
CA PRO A 198 -21.20 1.15 4.06
C PRO A 198 -19.69 0.85 3.93
N VAL A 199 -19.04 1.39 2.89
CA VAL A 199 -17.60 1.22 2.68
C VAL A 199 -16.82 1.98 3.76
N MET A 200 -17.18 3.24 4.01
CA MET A 200 -16.58 4.04 5.08
C MET A 200 -16.72 3.35 6.44
N SER A 201 -17.93 2.89 6.78
CA SER A 201 -18.18 2.18 8.05
C SER A 201 -17.31 0.92 8.19
N ARG A 202 -17.11 0.19 7.08
CA ARG A 202 -16.24 -0.97 7.07
C ARG A 202 -14.78 -0.61 7.29
N LEU A 203 -14.24 0.40 6.58
CA LEU A 203 -12.86 0.85 6.75
C LEU A 203 -12.59 1.33 8.19
N VAL A 204 -13.52 2.08 8.77
CA VAL A 204 -13.45 2.50 10.17
C VAL A 204 -13.49 1.30 11.11
N GLY A 205 -14.41 0.35 10.91
CA GLY A 205 -14.49 -0.88 11.70
C GLY A 205 -13.21 -1.71 11.66
N GLU A 206 -12.60 -1.85 10.48
CA GLU A 206 -11.31 -2.51 10.34
C GLU A 206 -10.19 -1.77 11.09
N SER A 207 -10.13 -0.44 11.00
CA SER A 207 -9.16 0.38 11.72
C SER A 207 -9.29 0.27 13.24
N MET A 208 -10.50 0.04 13.74
CA MET A 208 -10.80 -0.11 15.18
C MET A 208 -10.31 -1.43 15.79
N LYS A 209 -9.90 -2.40 14.96
CA LYS A 209 -9.32 -3.68 15.45
C LYS A 209 -7.95 -3.48 16.09
N THR A 210 -7.23 -2.41 15.76
CA THR A 210 -6.00 -2.02 16.45
C THR A 210 -6.34 -1.34 17.77
N PRO A 211 -5.94 -1.87 18.94
CA PRO A 211 -6.17 -1.21 20.21
C PRO A 211 -5.47 0.17 20.27
N PRO A 212 -6.10 1.20 20.89
CA PRO A 212 -5.53 2.55 20.93
C PRO A 212 -4.10 2.62 21.49
N ALA A 213 -3.81 1.90 22.57
CA ALA A 213 -2.47 1.87 23.16
C ALA A 213 -1.43 1.33 22.17
N VAL A 214 -1.78 0.26 21.41
CA VAL A 214 -0.90 -0.32 20.40
C VAL A 214 -0.72 0.64 19.22
N GLY A 215 -1.80 1.22 18.70
CA GLY A 215 -1.70 2.17 17.59
C GLY A 215 -0.87 3.42 17.92
N ILE A 216 -0.95 3.92 19.18
CA ILE A 216 -0.11 5.05 19.63
C ILE A 216 1.36 4.63 19.73
N ALA A 217 1.65 3.44 20.29
CA ALA A 217 3.01 2.90 20.35
C ALA A 217 3.62 2.75 18.96
N MET A 218 2.90 2.15 18.01
CA MET A 218 3.32 2.03 16.60
C MET A 218 3.74 3.39 16.03
N LEU A 219 2.89 4.40 16.17
CA LEU A 219 3.16 5.73 15.63
C LEU A 219 4.40 6.37 16.25
N THR A 220 4.62 6.17 17.55
CA THR A 220 5.79 6.66 18.27
C THR A 220 7.08 5.94 17.80
N GLU A 221 7.02 4.62 17.66
CA GLU A 221 8.15 3.80 17.22
C GLU A 221 8.51 4.09 15.76
N ASP A 222 7.52 4.32 14.89
CA ASP A 222 7.73 4.62 13.48
C ASP A 222 8.48 5.92 13.25
N LEU A 223 8.11 6.97 13.98
CA LEU A 223 8.56 8.34 13.71
C LEU A 223 9.77 8.74 14.54
N PHE A 224 9.95 8.22 15.78
CA PHE A 224 10.86 8.81 16.74
C PHE A 224 12.03 7.91 17.16
N THR A 225 12.10 6.66 16.71
CA THR A 225 13.10 5.72 17.23
C THR A 225 14.29 5.51 16.30
N VAL A 226 14.07 5.24 15.03
CA VAL A 226 15.13 4.82 14.10
C VAL A 226 15.18 5.71 12.86
N ASP A 227 16.38 6.22 12.56
CA ASP A 227 16.66 6.83 11.25
C ASP A 227 16.89 5.74 10.21
N ARG A 228 15.94 5.59 9.27
CA ARG A 228 16.01 4.57 8.20
C ARG A 228 16.57 5.11 6.88
N ARG A 229 16.92 6.41 6.82
CA ARG A 229 17.55 6.98 5.60
C ARG A 229 18.82 6.24 5.19
N PRO A 230 19.70 5.75 6.11
CA PRO A 230 20.86 4.94 5.73
C PRO A 230 20.52 3.64 5.02
N TYR A 231 19.29 3.10 5.20
CA TYR A 231 18.85 1.88 4.53
C TYR A 231 18.63 2.09 3.03
N LEU A 232 18.37 3.33 2.58
CA LEU A 232 18.20 3.67 1.17
C LEU A 232 19.41 3.30 0.31
N ALA A 233 20.61 3.32 0.87
CA ALA A 233 21.84 2.86 0.19
C ALA A 233 21.80 1.38 -0.25
N LYS A 234 20.89 0.58 0.33
CA LYS A 234 20.69 -0.83 -0.02
C LYS A 234 19.59 -1.06 -1.07
N PHE A 235 18.91 0.00 -1.52
CA PHE A 235 17.86 -0.06 -2.55
C PHE A 235 18.53 -0.16 -3.93
N ASN A 236 18.86 -1.38 -4.33
CA ASN A 236 19.56 -1.69 -5.59
C ASN A 236 18.62 -2.37 -6.61
N ARG A 237 17.32 -2.12 -6.51
CA ARG A 237 16.29 -2.52 -7.46
C ARG A 237 15.57 -1.28 -7.99
N PRO A 238 14.98 -1.35 -9.19
CA PRO A 238 14.11 -0.30 -9.67
C PRO A 238 13.09 0.05 -8.58
N THR A 239 13.00 1.32 -8.21
CA THR A 239 12.16 1.81 -7.12
C THR A 239 11.28 2.95 -7.60
N LEU A 240 9.97 2.79 -7.48
CA LEU A 240 8.98 3.82 -7.82
C LEU A 240 8.50 4.51 -6.54
N VAL A 241 8.58 5.83 -6.51
CA VAL A 241 7.96 6.68 -5.49
C VAL A 241 6.72 7.33 -6.11
N ILE A 242 5.54 7.06 -5.56
CA ILE A 242 4.26 7.63 -6.01
C ILE A 242 3.71 8.51 -4.89
N VAL A 243 3.41 9.75 -5.19
CA VAL A 243 2.88 10.71 -4.21
C VAL A 243 1.58 11.35 -4.67
N SER A 244 0.77 11.83 -3.72
CA SER A 244 -0.36 12.68 -4.00
C SER A 244 0.09 14.12 -4.29
N ASP A 245 -0.69 14.87 -5.08
CA ASP A 245 -0.46 16.31 -5.28
C ASP A 245 -0.71 17.16 -4.03
N ARG A 246 -1.24 16.56 -2.95
CA ARG A 246 -1.47 17.20 -1.66
C ARG A 246 -0.49 16.76 -0.57
N ASN A 247 0.53 15.99 -0.93
CA ASN A 247 1.52 15.50 0.01
C ASN A 247 2.38 16.66 0.56
N PRO A 248 2.37 16.92 1.88
CA PRO A 248 3.16 18.01 2.47
C PRO A 248 4.67 17.73 2.47
N PHE A 249 5.10 16.49 2.22
CA PHE A 249 6.49 16.05 2.16
C PHE A 249 6.95 15.70 0.73
N MET A 250 6.26 16.23 -0.29
CA MET A 250 6.54 15.91 -1.69
C MET A 250 8.00 16.23 -2.08
N THR A 251 8.57 17.30 -1.54
CA THR A 251 9.96 17.69 -1.81
C THR A 251 10.94 16.68 -1.22
N GLU A 252 10.72 16.24 0.01
CA GLU A 252 11.54 15.25 0.69
C GLU A 252 11.44 13.88 -0.02
N GLU A 253 10.25 13.49 -0.45
CA GLU A 253 10.06 12.24 -1.19
C GLU A 253 10.66 12.30 -2.60
N LYS A 254 10.63 13.46 -3.26
CA LYS A 254 11.35 13.67 -4.52
C LYS A 254 12.85 13.53 -4.33
N HIS A 255 13.42 14.17 -3.29
CA HIS A 255 14.84 14.03 -2.97
C HIS A 255 15.20 12.58 -2.62
N MET A 256 14.33 11.87 -1.91
CA MET A 256 14.50 10.44 -1.64
C MET A 256 14.57 9.65 -2.94
N ALA A 257 13.65 9.86 -3.87
CA ALA A 257 13.63 9.19 -5.17
C ALA A 257 14.88 9.49 -6.01
N ASP A 258 15.30 10.77 -6.06
CA ASP A 258 16.49 11.20 -6.80
C ASP A 258 17.80 10.61 -6.24
N GLY A 259 17.82 10.29 -4.95
CA GLY A 259 18.97 9.66 -4.27
C GLY A 259 19.07 8.15 -4.49
N LEU A 260 18.06 7.51 -5.06
CA LEU A 260 18.06 6.06 -5.33
C LEU A 260 18.78 5.75 -6.65
N THR A 261 19.45 4.61 -6.74
CA THR A 261 20.21 4.19 -7.93
C THR A 261 19.34 4.08 -9.20
N ASP A 262 18.11 3.58 -9.07
CA ASP A 262 17.11 3.51 -10.14
C ASP A 262 15.75 3.96 -9.55
N GLY A 263 15.73 5.22 -9.11
CA GLY A 263 14.55 5.85 -8.53
C GLY A 263 13.71 6.54 -9.60
N ARG A 264 12.39 6.36 -9.52
CA ARG A 264 11.41 7.05 -10.34
C ARG A 264 10.40 7.75 -9.44
N PHE A 265 9.93 8.92 -9.85
CA PHE A 265 9.02 9.74 -9.09
C PHE A 265 7.79 10.09 -9.91
N VAL A 266 6.60 9.84 -9.35
CA VAL A 266 5.31 10.11 -10.00
C VAL A 266 4.41 10.85 -9.03
N VAL A 267 3.82 11.95 -9.48
CA VAL A 267 2.78 12.68 -8.76
C VAL A 267 1.42 12.32 -9.36
N VAL A 268 0.47 11.93 -8.52
CA VAL A 268 -0.91 11.67 -8.91
C VAL A 268 -1.79 12.83 -8.48
N ALA A 269 -2.35 13.53 -9.46
CA ALA A 269 -3.20 14.69 -9.24
C ALA A 269 -4.56 14.31 -8.65
N HIS A 270 -5.17 15.24 -7.92
CA HIS A 270 -6.51 15.10 -7.33
C HIS A 270 -6.63 13.94 -6.35
N ALA A 271 -5.56 13.61 -5.66
CA ALA A 271 -5.52 12.56 -4.64
C ALA A 271 -5.20 13.13 -3.26
N ALA A 272 -5.70 12.48 -2.21
CA ALA A 272 -5.20 12.60 -0.86
C ALA A 272 -4.20 11.47 -0.56
N HIS A 273 -3.90 11.22 0.70
CA HIS A 273 -2.88 10.27 1.14
C HIS A 273 -3.08 8.83 0.62
N ALA A 274 -4.32 8.37 0.47
CA ALA A 274 -4.63 7.07 -0.13
C ALA A 274 -4.75 7.17 -1.66
N VAL A 275 -3.65 7.51 -2.32
CA VAL A 275 -3.54 7.81 -3.78
C VAL A 275 -4.21 6.76 -4.64
N PHE A 276 -3.96 5.49 -4.33
CA PHE A 276 -4.48 4.32 -5.05
C PHE A 276 -5.99 4.12 -4.86
N PHE A 277 -6.55 4.68 -3.80
CA PHE A 277 -7.99 4.66 -3.52
C PHE A 277 -8.70 5.81 -4.25
N ASP A 278 -8.12 7.01 -4.20
CA ASP A 278 -8.70 8.21 -4.79
C ASP A 278 -8.62 8.19 -6.32
N GLN A 279 -7.48 7.75 -6.86
CA GLN A 279 -7.18 7.74 -8.30
C GLN A 279 -6.71 6.35 -8.75
N PRO A 280 -7.55 5.31 -8.64
CA PRO A 280 -7.12 3.93 -8.89
C PRO A 280 -6.62 3.72 -10.32
N ALA A 281 -7.20 4.38 -11.32
CA ALA A 281 -6.78 4.24 -12.72
C ALA A 281 -5.38 4.82 -12.95
N ALA A 282 -5.12 6.04 -12.47
CA ALA A 282 -3.82 6.70 -12.60
C ALA A 282 -2.73 5.93 -11.83
N PHE A 283 -3.01 5.52 -10.59
CA PHE A 283 -2.10 4.74 -9.78
C PHE A 283 -1.75 3.40 -10.44
N ASN A 284 -2.77 2.63 -10.87
CA ASN A 284 -2.56 1.32 -11.48
C ASN A 284 -1.78 1.43 -12.80
N SER A 285 -2.07 2.45 -13.62
CA SER A 285 -1.33 2.71 -14.87
C SER A 285 0.13 3.06 -14.61
N ALA A 286 0.42 3.92 -13.62
CA ALA A 286 1.79 4.26 -13.25
C ALA A 286 2.56 3.03 -12.77
N LEU A 287 1.95 2.21 -11.92
CA LEU A 287 2.55 0.99 -11.39
C LEU A 287 2.78 -0.04 -12.51
N GLU A 288 1.80 -0.27 -13.40
CA GLU A 288 1.92 -1.23 -14.50
C GLU A 288 3.00 -0.81 -15.49
N THR A 289 3.05 0.48 -15.87
CA THR A 289 4.09 1.06 -16.71
C THR A 289 5.48 0.87 -16.11
N PHE A 290 5.62 1.10 -14.81
CA PHE A 290 6.88 0.91 -14.11
C PHE A 290 7.32 -0.55 -14.11
N ILE A 291 6.43 -1.49 -13.80
CA ILE A 291 6.73 -2.93 -13.76
C ILE A 291 7.12 -3.46 -15.14
N ALA A 292 6.50 -2.96 -16.20
CA ALA A 292 6.81 -3.34 -17.58
C ALA A 292 8.17 -2.82 -18.06
N GLY A 293 8.94 -2.09 -17.26
CA GLY A 293 10.19 -1.46 -17.65
C GLY A 293 9.99 -0.24 -18.54
N GLY A 294 8.76 0.26 -18.65
CA GLY A 294 8.38 1.39 -19.46
C GLY A 294 8.94 2.71 -18.93
N GLY A 295 9.81 3.33 -19.71
CA GLY A 295 10.02 4.77 -19.79
C GLY A 295 10.87 5.42 -18.72
N ALA A 296 12.16 5.54 -19.01
CA ALA A 296 12.89 6.73 -18.66
C ALA A 296 12.25 7.93 -19.40
N GLY A 297 11.79 8.95 -18.65
CA GLY A 297 11.47 10.25 -19.18
C GLY A 297 10.03 10.45 -19.67
N GLY A 298 9.15 10.71 -18.76
CA GLY A 298 7.91 11.43 -18.99
C GLY A 298 7.78 12.49 -17.92
N GLN A 299 8.45 13.62 -18.11
CA GLN A 299 8.04 14.85 -17.46
C GLN A 299 6.62 15.13 -17.96
N SER A 300 5.61 14.93 -17.14
CA SER A 300 4.32 15.55 -17.35
C SER A 300 4.54 17.06 -17.21
N GLN A 301 4.58 17.76 -18.33
CA GLN A 301 4.44 19.22 -18.38
C GLN A 301 3.04 19.62 -17.92
N PRO A 302 2.91 20.86 -17.41
CA PRO A 302 1.79 21.38 -16.64
C PRO A 302 0.46 21.40 -17.36
#